data_b0b72ac0c5d83d18cd35a2ff79c2b1c9
#
_entry.id   b0b72ac0c5d83d18cd35a2ff79c2b1c9
#
_cell.length_a   1.000
_cell.length_b   1.000
_cell.length_c   1.000
_cell.angle_alpha   90.00
_cell.angle_beta   90.00
_cell.angle_gamma   90.00
#
_symmetry.space_group_name_H-M   'P 1'
#
loop_
_entity.id
_entity.type
_entity.pdbx_description
1 polymer ?
#
loop_
_entity_poly.entity_id
_entity_poly.type
_entity_poly.pdbx_seq_one_letter_code
_entity_poly.pdbx_strand_id
1 'polypeptide(L)'
;INLSSGATTRASGLVEGVLALLSALLLSNFIAWIPVSALAAGLIVVGFRMIDREPLRFIQSSATVFDFGVVVAVVVVALSIGLIAASGVGVALAIVLFLREQIGGTVVRHKFYVNQMSSNWHRPESETRILEQKGDQAVIFELQGSLFFGTTQQLYGLIEAEIKTRKFIILDMKRVMSVDVTAAHLLNQLRDSLSETGAMLLLSNVRENLPNGRNLRAFLDQTGVTEKHDTVRLFPELD
;
A
#
# COMPACT_ATOMS: atom_id res chain seq x y z
N ILE A 1 -3.26 31.51 0.41
CA ILE A 1 -3.84 32.89 0.39
C ILE A 1 -3.10 33.74 -0.64
N ASN A 2 -1.76 33.81 -0.62
CA ASN A 2 -0.98 34.68 -1.51
C ASN A 2 -1.13 34.33 -3.01
N LEU A 3 -1.14 33.06 -3.34
CA LEU A 3 -1.39 32.55 -4.71
C LEU A 3 -2.84 32.79 -5.16
N SER A 4 -3.82 32.62 -4.27
CA SER A 4 -5.22 32.87 -4.59
C SER A 4 -5.55 34.36 -4.75
N SER A 5 -4.68 35.25 -4.26
CA SER A 5 -4.74 36.71 -4.43
C SER A 5 -4.00 37.22 -5.67
N GLY A 6 -3.51 36.32 -6.55
CA GLY A 6 -2.86 36.69 -7.80
C GLY A 6 -1.35 36.89 -7.74
N ALA A 7 -0.69 36.41 -6.67
CA ALA A 7 0.77 36.48 -6.58
C ALA A 7 1.43 35.53 -7.57
N THR A 8 2.30 36.05 -8.45
CA THR A 8 2.99 35.32 -9.49
C THR A 8 4.46 35.01 -9.18
N THR A 9 5.03 35.64 -8.15
CA THR A 9 6.46 35.51 -7.83
C THR A 9 6.70 35.23 -6.34
N ARG A 10 7.83 34.58 -6.02
CA ARG A 10 8.27 34.34 -4.63
C ARG A 10 8.56 35.65 -3.86
N ALA A 11 8.83 36.73 -4.56
CA ALA A 11 9.05 38.06 -3.95
C ALA A 11 7.82 38.61 -3.20
N SER A 12 6.61 38.17 -3.59
CA SER A 12 5.34 38.54 -2.93
C SER A 12 5.36 38.23 -1.42
N GLY A 13 5.83 37.03 -1.02
CA GLY A 13 5.93 36.66 0.40
C GLY A 13 6.95 37.47 1.17
N LEU A 14 8.07 37.87 0.54
CA LEU A 14 9.05 38.77 1.18
C LEU A 14 8.48 40.15 1.38
N VAL A 15 7.80 40.69 0.37
CA VAL A 15 7.12 42.01 0.46
C VAL A 15 6.07 42.00 1.54
N GLU A 16 5.27 40.94 1.62
CA GLU A 16 4.25 40.77 2.68
C GLU A 16 4.88 40.74 4.07
N GLY A 17 5.96 39.98 4.26
CA GLY A 17 6.69 39.94 5.54
C GLY A 17 7.31 41.29 5.95
N VAL A 18 7.89 42.00 5.00
CA VAL A 18 8.45 43.35 5.25
C VAL A 18 7.34 44.34 5.58
N LEU A 19 6.23 44.34 4.83
CA LEU A 19 5.09 45.20 5.11
C LEU A 19 4.45 44.92 6.48
N ALA A 20 4.32 43.64 6.84
CA ALA A 20 3.81 43.22 8.15
C ALA A 20 4.75 43.74 9.29
N LEU A 21 6.07 43.59 9.13
CA LEU A 21 7.03 44.07 10.09
C LEU A 21 6.99 45.60 10.23
N LEU A 22 6.98 46.35 9.11
CA LEU A 22 6.84 47.79 9.09
C LEU A 22 5.53 48.26 9.73
N SER A 23 4.44 47.58 9.42
CA SER A 23 3.13 47.87 10.03
C SER A 23 3.16 47.67 11.55
N ALA A 24 3.76 46.59 12.03
CA ALA A 24 3.90 46.35 13.46
C ALA A 24 4.75 47.39 14.18
N LEU A 25 5.84 47.88 13.56
CA LEU A 25 6.75 48.85 14.15
C LEU A 25 6.21 50.28 14.09
N LEU A 26 5.63 50.69 12.95
CA LEU A 26 5.23 52.07 12.72
C LEU A 26 3.77 52.36 13.12
N LEU A 27 2.88 51.35 12.99
CA LEU A 27 1.44 51.51 13.20
C LEU A 27 0.94 50.86 14.50
N SER A 28 1.83 50.38 15.39
CA SER A 28 1.44 49.74 16.64
C SER A 28 0.44 50.55 17.48
N ASN A 29 0.66 51.86 17.60
CA ASN A 29 -0.24 52.74 18.33
C ASN A 29 -1.62 52.87 17.68
N PHE A 30 -1.72 52.82 16.35
CA PHE A 30 -2.99 52.84 15.62
C PHE A 30 -3.68 51.49 15.67
N ILE A 31 -2.92 50.41 15.62
CA ILE A 31 -3.44 49.02 15.74
C ILE A 31 -4.08 48.82 17.11
N ALA A 32 -3.54 49.43 18.19
CA ALA A 32 -4.11 49.35 19.53
C ALA A 32 -5.51 49.97 19.65
N TRP A 33 -5.91 50.85 18.72
CA TRP A 33 -7.24 51.44 18.66
C TRP A 33 -8.28 50.53 18.00
N ILE A 34 -7.85 49.46 17.33
CA ILE A 34 -8.76 48.51 16.70
C ILE A 34 -9.48 47.69 17.79
N PRO A 35 -10.81 47.78 17.89
CA PRO A 35 -11.54 46.99 18.89
C PRO A 35 -11.38 45.50 18.62
N VAL A 36 -11.18 44.71 19.68
CA VAL A 36 -11.01 43.27 19.62
C VAL A 36 -12.18 42.58 18.88
N SER A 37 -13.37 43.15 18.98
CA SER A 37 -14.55 42.66 18.25
C SER A 37 -14.42 42.76 16.73
N ALA A 38 -13.75 43.77 16.20
CA ALA A 38 -13.47 43.92 14.77
C ALA A 38 -12.45 42.85 14.29
N LEU A 39 -11.40 42.60 15.09
CA LEU A 39 -10.46 41.52 14.80
C LEU A 39 -11.11 40.15 14.86
N ALA A 40 -11.97 39.91 15.87
CA ALA A 40 -12.72 38.67 15.99
C ALA A 40 -13.64 38.44 14.80
N ALA A 41 -14.38 39.50 14.34
CA ALA A 41 -15.21 39.40 13.16
C ALA A 41 -14.43 39.06 11.89
N GLY A 42 -13.25 39.66 11.71
CA GLY A 42 -12.33 39.34 10.61
C GLY A 42 -11.90 37.87 10.64
N LEU A 43 -11.48 37.38 11.81
CA LEU A 43 -11.08 35.98 11.99
C LEU A 43 -12.23 35.00 11.73
N ILE A 44 -13.46 35.33 12.14
CA ILE A 44 -14.66 34.52 11.85
C ILE A 44 -14.88 34.41 10.34
N VAL A 45 -14.83 35.53 9.62
CA VAL A 45 -14.99 35.55 8.16
C VAL A 45 -13.91 34.73 7.46
N VAL A 46 -12.65 34.90 7.88
CA VAL A 46 -11.54 34.10 7.34
C VAL A 46 -11.74 32.61 7.67
N GLY A 47 -12.10 32.29 8.91
CA GLY A 47 -12.40 30.93 9.31
C GLY A 47 -13.50 30.26 8.46
N PHE A 48 -14.61 30.98 8.22
CA PHE A 48 -15.67 30.48 7.33
C PHE A 48 -15.20 30.26 5.89
N ARG A 49 -14.31 31.12 5.36
CA ARG A 49 -13.75 30.97 4.01
C ARG A 49 -12.73 29.82 3.91
N MET A 50 -12.11 29.45 5.01
CA MET A 50 -11.14 28.36 5.09
C MET A 50 -11.81 26.99 5.29
N ILE A 51 -13.11 26.95 5.64
CA ILE A 51 -13.84 25.67 5.74
C ILE A 51 -13.87 25.02 4.35
N ASP A 52 -13.06 23.99 4.20
CA ASP A 52 -13.12 23.13 3.03
C ASP A 52 -14.33 22.21 3.13
N ARG A 53 -15.13 22.18 2.07
CA ARG A 53 -16.32 21.32 1.98
C ARG A 53 -16.02 19.96 1.35
N GLU A 54 -14.81 19.77 0.82
CA GLU A 54 -14.42 18.49 0.23
C GLU A 54 -14.47 17.32 1.22
N PRO A 55 -14.03 17.45 2.49
CA PRO A 55 -14.15 16.37 3.46
C PRO A 55 -15.57 15.86 3.69
N LEU A 56 -16.59 16.72 3.47
CA LEU A 56 -17.99 16.31 3.59
C LEU A 56 -18.41 15.29 2.51
N ARG A 57 -17.72 15.27 1.37
CA ARG A 57 -17.95 14.28 0.31
C ARG A 57 -17.46 12.89 0.70
N PHE A 58 -16.50 12.80 1.62
CA PHE A 58 -15.96 11.53 2.11
C PHE A 58 -17.00 10.69 2.87
N ILE A 59 -18.06 11.32 3.39
CA ILE A 59 -19.18 10.62 4.05
C ILE A 59 -19.97 9.78 3.03
N GLN A 60 -20.00 10.17 1.76
CA GLN A 60 -20.84 9.54 0.75
C GLN A 60 -20.28 8.22 0.21
N SER A 61 -19.01 7.92 0.48
CA SER A 61 -18.35 6.70 0.03
C SER A 61 -17.92 5.85 1.22
N SER A 62 -18.31 4.58 1.21
CA SER A 62 -17.85 3.60 2.21
C SER A 62 -16.34 3.46 2.27
N ALA A 63 -15.64 3.76 1.18
CA ALA A 63 -14.17 3.68 1.11
C ALA A 63 -13.49 4.83 1.88
N THR A 64 -14.12 6.01 1.95
CA THR A 64 -13.51 7.23 2.51
C THR A 64 -14.08 7.64 3.87
N VAL A 65 -15.02 6.86 4.41
CA VAL A 65 -15.64 7.14 5.72
C VAL A 65 -14.63 7.14 6.87
N PHE A 66 -13.58 6.33 6.77
CA PHE A 66 -12.53 6.29 7.78
C PHE A 66 -11.65 7.54 7.74
N ASP A 67 -11.38 8.10 6.55
CA ASP A 67 -10.66 9.35 6.37
C ASP A 67 -11.43 10.52 6.99
N PHE A 68 -12.74 10.52 6.80
CA PHE A 68 -13.61 11.48 7.49
C PHE A 68 -13.55 11.34 9.01
N GLY A 69 -13.52 10.11 9.52
CA GLY A 69 -13.35 9.84 10.95
C GLY A 69 -12.06 10.44 11.52
N VAL A 70 -10.95 10.37 10.76
CA VAL A 70 -9.68 11.02 11.14
C VAL A 70 -9.85 12.54 11.20
N VAL A 71 -10.49 13.16 10.20
CA VAL A 71 -10.72 14.61 10.20
C VAL A 71 -11.50 15.04 11.43
N VAL A 72 -12.58 14.33 11.77
CA VAL A 72 -13.39 14.62 12.95
C VAL A 72 -12.59 14.47 14.24
N ALA A 73 -11.82 13.38 14.37
CA ALA A 73 -10.99 13.15 15.55
C ALA A 73 -9.95 14.25 15.75
N VAL A 74 -9.26 14.67 14.68
CA VAL A 74 -8.26 15.74 14.71
C VAL A 74 -8.91 17.07 15.14
N VAL A 75 -10.09 17.40 14.60
CA VAL A 75 -10.82 18.63 14.94
C VAL A 75 -11.23 18.62 16.42
N VAL A 76 -11.79 17.51 16.92
CA VAL A 76 -12.17 17.36 18.33
C VAL A 76 -10.98 17.54 19.24
N VAL A 77 -9.85 16.91 18.94
CA VAL A 77 -8.61 17.04 19.73
C VAL A 77 -8.07 18.46 19.69
N ALA A 78 -8.10 19.11 18.50
CA ALA A 78 -7.66 20.49 18.35
C ALA A 78 -8.45 21.46 19.25
N LEU A 79 -9.76 21.26 19.34
CA LEU A 79 -10.65 22.11 20.13
C LEU A 79 -10.58 21.81 21.64
N SER A 80 -10.28 20.56 22.02
CA SER A 80 -10.29 20.14 23.44
C SER A 80 -8.92 20.23 24.12
N ILE A 81 -7.85 19.86 23.42
CA ILE A 81 -6.49 19.75 23.99
C ILE A 81 -5.54 20.81 23.37
N GLY A 82 -5.72 21.10 22.08
CA GLY A 82 -4.92 22.06 21.34
C GLY A 82 -4.30 21.50 20.06
N LEU A 83 -3.72 22.40 19.28
CA LEU A 83 -3.28 22.14 17.91
C LEU A 83 -2.07 21.18 17.84
N ILE A 84 -1.18 21.22 18.84
CA ILE A 84 0.01 20.35 18.88
C ILE A 84 -0.43 18.90 19.09
N ALA A 85 -1.33 18.66 20.05
CA ALA A 85 -1.87 17.33 20.30
C ALA A 85 -2.66 16.81 19.08
N ALA A 86 -3.45 17.66 18.44
CA ALA A 86 -4.20 17.32 17.25
C ALA A 86 -3.31 16.86 16.08
N SER A 87 -2.18 17.54 15.88
CA SER A 87 -1.22 17.13 14.83
C SER A 87 -0.61 15.76 15.13
N GLY A 88 -0.27 15.45 16.38
CA GLY A 88 0.21 14.14 16.79
C GLY A 88 -0.82 13.02 16.56
N VAL A 89 -2.07 13.26 16.96
CA VAL A 89 -3.18 12.32 16.74
C VAL A 89 -3.44 12.12 15.23
N GLY A 90 -3.42 13.20 14.45
CA GLY A 90 -3.61 13.13 13.00
C GLY A 90 -2.55 12.25 12.31
N VAL A 91 -1.28 12.45 12.66
CA VAL A 91 -0.19 11.62 12.14
C VAL A 91 -0.34 10.15 12.55
N ALA A 92 -0.64 9.90 13.84
CA ALA A 92 -0.83 8.53 14.33
C ALA A 92 -1.97 7.81 13.61
N LEU A 93 -3.12 8.45 13.45
CA LEU A 93 -4.27 7.88 12.74
C LEU A 93 -3.98 7.69 11.24
N ALA A 94 -3.29 8.64 10.60
CA ALA A 94 -2.88 8.50 9.20
C ALA A 94 -1.96 7.29 8.99
N ILE A 95 -1.01 7.04 9.91
CA ILE A 95 -0.15 5.84 9.88
C ILE A 95 -1.00 4.57 10.03
N VAL A 96 -1.96 4.54 10.95
CA VAL A 96 -2.84 3.38 11.16
C VAL A 96 -3.66 3.09 9.90
N LEU A 97 -4.25 4.11 9.27
CA LEU A 97 -5.00 3.94 8.03
C LEU A 97 -4.11 3.48 6.88
N PHE A 98 -2.92 4.06 6.75
CA PHE A 98 -1.93 3.62 5.75
C PHE A 98 -1.56 2.15 5.92
N LEU A 99 -1.26 1.71 7.15
CA LEU A 99 -0.96 0.29 7.42
C LEU A 99 -2.15 -0.61 7.10
N ARG A 100 -3.37 -0.19 7.46
CA ARG A 100 -4.59 -0.93 7.13
C ARG A 100 -4.77 -1.09 5.62
N GLU A 101 -4.54 -0.04 4.85
CA GLU A 101 -4.64 -0.07 3.39
C GLU A 101 -3.58 -1.01 2.77
N GLN A 102 -2.35 -0.95 3.29
CA GLN A 102 -1.28 -1.85 2.85
C GLN A 102 -1.60 -3.33 3.13
N ILE A 103 -2.19 -3.64 4.28
CA ILE A 103 -2.56 -5.01 4.65
C ILE A 103 -3.84 -5.47 3.92
N GLY A 104 -4.76 -4.55 3.63
CA GLY A 104 -6.03 -4.84 2.95
C GLY A 104 -5.89 -5.15 1.46
N GLY A 105 -4.74 -4.90 0.86
CA GLY A 105 -4.44 -5.25 -0.53
C GLY A 105 -4.42 -6.78 -0.71
N THR A 106 -5.18 -7.31 -1.69
CA THR A 106 -5.11 -8.72 -2.05
C THR A 106 -3.77 -9.01 -2.71
N VAL A 107 -2.95 -9.86 -2.06
CA VAL A 107 -1.65 -10.29 -2.60
C VAL A 107 -1.82 -11.26 -3.76
N VAL A 108 -2.91 -12.01 -3.78
CA VAL A 108 -3.29 -12.90 -4.88
C VAL A 108 -4.25 -12.15 -5.78
N ARG A 109 -3.80 -11.88 -7.01
CA ARG A 109 -4.62 -11.26 -8.04
C ARG A 109 -5.64 -12.23 -8.62
N HIS A 110 -5.14 -13.39 -9.03
CA HIS A 110 -5.94 -14.46 -9.59
C HIS A 110 -5.42 -15.80 -9.08
N LYS A 111 -6.35 -16.75 -8.96
CA LYS A 111 -6.09 -18.15 -8.66
C LYS A 111 -6.69 -18.98 -9.79
N PHE A 112 -5.88 -19.82 -10.38
CA PHE A 112 -6.29 -20.68 -11.49
C PHE A 112 -5.89 -22.12 -11.22
N TYR A 113 -6.65 -23.02 -11.76
CA TYR A 113 -6.23 -24.41 -11.94
C TYR A 113 -5.69 -24.58 -13.36
N VAL A 114 -4.64 -25.37 -13.53
CA VAL A 114 -3.96 -25.50 -14.82
C VAL A 114 -4.88 -26.04 -15.91
N ASN A 115 -5.84 -26.91 -15.56
CA ASN A 115 -6.86 -27.40 -16.49
C ASN A 115 -7.86 -26.34 -16.98
N GLN A 116 -7.89 -25.16 -16.34
CA GLN A 116 -8.78 -24.05 -16.71
C GLN A 116 -8.03 -22.94 -17.49
N MET A 117 -6.71 -23.04 -17.59
CA MET A 117 -5.89 -22.08 -18.34
C MET A 117 -5.79 -22.47 -19.80
N SER A 118 -6.20 -21.57 -20.68
CA SER A 118 -5.91 -21.63 -22.11
C SER A 118 -4.61 -20.84 -22.33
N SER A 119 -3.50 -21.55 -22.62
CA SER A 119 -2.25 -20.92 -23.03
C SER A 119 -2.35 -20.43 -24.47
N ASN A 120 -1.76 -19.26 -24.75
CA ASN A 120 -1.63 -18.74 -26.11
C ASN A 120 -0.52 -19.45 -26.93
N TRP A 121 0.25 -20.31 -26.29
CA TRP A 121 1.29 -21.10 -26.95
C TRP A 121 0.70 -22.36 -27.58
N HIS A 122 1.09 -22.63 -28.82
CA HIS A 122 0.79 -23.89 -29.49
C HIS A 122 1.64 -25.00 -28.87
N ARG A 123 1.05 -25.76 -27.98
CA ARG A 123 1.69 -26.95 -27.37
C ARG A 123 1.44 -28.18 -28.22
N PRO A 124 2.39 -29.16 -28.21
CA PRO A 124 2.16 -30.46 -28.76
C PRO A 124 0.92 -31.12 -28.14
N GLU A 125 0.18 -31.90 -28.91
CA GLU A 125 -1.04 -32.60 -28.41
C GLU A 125 -0.76 -33.50 -27.20
N SER A 126 0.45 -34.07 -27.11
CA SER A 126 0.88 -34.88 -25.96
C SER A 126 0.92 -34.11 -24.65
N GLU A 127 1.39 -32.87 -24.68
CA GLU A 127 1.45 -31.98 -23.50
C GLU A 127 0.05 -31.49 -23.11
N THR A 128 -0.77 -31.14 -24.10
CA THR A 128 -2.15 -30.73 -23.88
C THR A 128 -2.96 -31.83 -23.19
N ARG A 129 -2.82 -33.06 -23.62
CA ARG A 129 -3.48 -34.20 -22.95
C ARG A 129 -3.04 -34.40 -21.50
N ILE A 130 -1.76 -34.21 -21.21
CA ILE A 130 -1.25 -34.31 -19.83
C ILE A 130 -1.85 -33.20 -18.97
N LEU A 131 -1.95 -31.98 -19.47
CA LEU A 131 -2.54 -30.85 -18.76
C LEU A 131 -4.05 -31.02 -18.55
N GLU A 132 -4.77 -31.57 -19.51
CA GLU A 132 -6.19 -31.89 -19.37
C GLU A 132 -6.44 -32.99 -18.31
N GLN A 133 -5.58 -34.02 -18.26
CA GLN A 133 -5.75 -35.15 -17.35
C GLN A 133 -5.21 -34.91 -15.93
N LYS A 134 -4.14 -34.08 -15.79
CA LYS A 134 -3.44 -33.88 -14.52
C LYS A 134 -3.39 -32.41 -14.07
N GLY A 135 -3.96 -31.51 -14.84
CA GLY A 135 -3.92 -30.08 -14.54
C GLY A 135 -4.68 -29.69 -13.27
N ASP A 136 -5.58 -30.54 -12.81
CA ASP A 136 -6.24 -30.40 -11.51
C ASP A 136 -5.29 -30.60 -10.33
N GLN A 137 -4.13 -31.27 -10.53
CA GLN A 137 -3.11 -31.44 -9.49
C GLN A 137 -2.24 -30.20 -9.27
N ALA A 138 -2.38 -29.16 -10.11
CA ALA A 138 -1.62 -27.94 -10.04
C ALA A 138 -2.55 -26.71 -9.89
N VAL A 139 -2.15 -25.82 -8.99
CA VAL A 139 -2.82 -24.52 -8.79
C VAL A 139 -1.81 -23.40 -8.94
N ILE A 140 -2.22 -22.35 -9.63
CA ILE A 140 -1.42 -21.14 -9.90
C ILE A 140 -2.00 -20.00 -9.11
N PHE A 141 -1.13 -19.30 -8.38
CA PHE A 141 -1.42 -18.05 -7.71
C PHE A 141 -0.63 -16.93 -8.38
N GLU A 142 -1.31 -16.05 -9.11
CA GLU A 142 -0.70 -14.81 -9.60
C GLU A 142 -0.56 -13.83 -8.44
N LEU A 143 0.69 -13.56 -8.05
CA LEU A 143 0.99 -12.63 -6.97
C LEU A 143 1.14 -11.20 -7.49
N GLN A 144 0.78 -10.22 -6.65
CA GLN A 144 0.93 -8.80 -6.96
C GLN A 144 1.33 -7.99 -5.72
N GLY A 145 1.99 -6.84 -5.98
CA GLY A 145 2.35 -5.88 -4.93
C GLY A 145 3.51 -6.32 -4.07
N SER A 146 3.53 -5.90 -2.83
CA SER A 146 4.61 -6.16 -1.88
C SER A 146 4.28 -7.37 -1.00
N LEU A 147 5.23 -8.29 -0.91
CA LEU A 147 5.16 -9.44 0.00
C LEU A 147 5.85 -9.06 1.32
N PHE A 148 5.07 -8.93 2.36
CA PHE A 148 5.52 -8.67 3.73
C PHE A 148 4.65 -9.46 4.70
N PHE A 149 4.94 -9.41 5.99
CA PHE A 149 4.25 -10.21 7.01
C PHE A 149 2.73 -10.31 6.79
N GLY A 150 2.03 -9.16 6.65
CA GLY A 150 0.56 -9.16 6.55
C GLY A 150 0.02 -9.80 5.26
N THR A 151 0.64 -9.54 4.11
CA THR A 151 0.21 -10.09 2.81
C THR A 151 0.63 -11.54 2.64
N THR A 152 1.79 -11.93 3.18
CA THR A 152 2.27 -13.31 3.07
C THR A 152 1.47 -14.25 3.97
N GLN A 153 0.99 -13.77 5.14
CA GLN A 153 0.09 -14.53 5.99
C GLN A 153 -1.25 -14.83 5.29
N GLN A 154 -1.78 -13.87 4.54
CA GLN A 154 -2.98 -14.09 3.69
C GLN A 154 -2.71 -15.13 2.61
N LEU A 155 -1.55 -15.03 1.94
CA LEU A 155 -1.12 -16.00 0.92
C LEU A 155 -1.03 -17.41 1.51
N TYR A 156 -0.41 -17.55 2.69
CA TYR A 156 -0.29 -18.84 3.38
C TYR A 156 -1.66 -19.47 3.64
N GLY A 157 -2.63 -18.71 4.17
CA GLY A 157 -3.97 -19.21 4.42
C GLY A 157 -4.71 -19.66 3.15
N LEU A 158 -4.48 -19.00 2.01
CA LEU A 158 -5.05 -19.41 0.72
C LEU A 158 -4.41 -20.69 0.17
N ILE A 159 -3.10 -20.86 0.38
CA ILE A 159 -2.36 -22.02 -0.10
C ILE A 159 -2.62 -23.23 0.80
N GLU A 160 -2.74 -23.06 2.12
CA GLU A 160 -3.01 -24.12 3.07
C GLU A 160 -4.26 -24.96 2.70
N ALA A 161 -5.28 -24.30 2.16
CA ALA A 161 -6.49 -24.96 1.67
C ALA A 161 -6.21 -25.91 0.49
N GLU A 162 -5.14 -25.66 -0.29
CA GLU A 162 -4.79 -26.43 -1.49
C GLU A 162 -3.71 -27.49 -1.24
N ILE A 163 -2.87 -27.34 -0.22
CA ILE A 163 -1.73 -28.23 0.09
C ILE A 163 -2.16 -29.71 0.17
N LYS A 164 -3.33 -29.96 0.75
CA LYS A 164 -3.83 -31.33 0.97
C LYS A 164 -4.31 -32.02 -0.30
N THR A 165 -4.62 -31.26 -1.33
CA THR A 165 -5.29 -31.77 -2.54
C THR A 165 -4.46 -31.63 -3.80
N ARG A 166 -3.43 -30.78 -3.78
CA ARG A 166 -2.62 -30.46 -4.97
C ARG A 166 -1.18 -30.91 -4.78
N LYS A 167 -0.58 -31.35 -5.89
CA LYS A 167 0.83 -31.76 -5.92
C LYS A 167 1.77 -30.62 -6.29
N PHE A 168 1.27 -29.63 -7.01
CA PHE A 168 2.07 -28.50 -7.49
C PHE A 168 1.39 -27.19 -7.12
N ILE A 169 2.10 -26.36 -6.37
CA ILE A 169 1.72 -24.99 -6.06
C ILE A 169 2.64 -24.06 -6.85
N ILE A 170 2.08 -23.26 -7.74
CA ILE A 170 2.81 -22.35 -8.60
C ILE A 170 2.56 -20.93 -8.14
N LEU A 171 3.63 -20.18 -7.80
CA LEU A 171 3.55 -18.78 -7.47
C LEU A 171 4.15 -17.96 -8.62
N ASP A 172 3.32 -17.22 -9.33
CA ASP A 172 3.77 -16.30 -10.35
C ASP A 172 4.17 -14.96 -9.73
N MET A 173 5.48 -14.67 -9.78
CA MET A 173 6.11 -13.49 -9.19
C MET A 173 6.16 -12.28 -10.15
N LYS A 174 5.54 -12.38 -11.34
CA LYS A 174 5.63 -11.37 -12.41
C LYS A 174 5.28 -9.95 -11.95
N ARG A 175 4.33 -9.81 -11.03
CA ARG A 175 3.81 -8.52 -10.53
C ARG A 175 4.21 -8.22 -9.08
N VAL A 176 5.13 -9.00 -8.52
CA VAL A 176 5.68 -8.74 -7.20
C VAL A 176 6.61 -7.51 -7.29
N MET A 177 6.42 -6.58 -6.38
CA MET A 177 7.17 -5.31 -6.33
C MET A 177 8.29 -5.34 -5.30
N SER A 178 8.09 -6.05 -4.20
CA SER A 178 9.09 -6.22 -3.15
C SER A 178 8.82 -7.48 -2.33
N VAL A 179 9.89 -8.02 -1.71
CA VAL A 179 9.81 -9.13 -0.75
C VAL A 179 10.66 -8.75 0.44
N ASP A 180 10.12 -8.85 1.65
CA ASP A 180 10.86 -8.63 2.88
C ASP A 180 11.38 -9.96 3.49
N VAL A 181 12.19 -9.86 4.53
CA VAL A 181 12.77 -11.03 5.21
C VAL A 181 11.69 -11.90 5.84
N THR A 182 10.63 -11.29 6.37
CA THR A 182 9.51 -12.01 7.00
C THR A 182 8.73 -12.81 5.96
N ALA A 183 8.51 -12.22 4.78
CA ALA A 183 7.90 -12.93 3.65
C ALA A 183 8.74 -14.11 3.17
N ALA A 184 10.08 -13.94 3.11
CA ALA A 184 10.98 -15.05 2.77
C ALA A 184 10.92 -16.19 3.79
N HIS A 185 10.86 -15.88 5.10
CA HIS A 185 10.65 -16.90 6.13
C HIS A 185 9.33 -17.65 5.98
N LEU A 186 8.23 -16.94 5.68
CA LEU A 186 6.94 -17.59 5.45
C LEU A 186 6.93 -18.44 4.18
N LEU A 187 7.65 -18.05 3.13
CA LEU A 187 7.86 -18.88 1.94
C LEU A 187 8.67 -20.16 2.27
N ASN A 188 9.65 -20.06 3.16
CA ASN A 188 10.39 -21.23 3.66
C ASN A 188 9.47 -22.17 4.46
N GLN A 189 8.65 -21.66 5.36
CA GLN A 189 7.67 -22.47 6.08
C GLN A 189 6.67 -23.15 5.14
N LEU A 190 6.21 -22.42 4.13
CA LEU A 190 5.34 -22.97 3.09
C LEU A 190 6.02 -24.12 2.34
N ARG A 191 7.27 -23.92 1.90
CA ARG A 191 8.08 -24.98 1.26
C ARG A 191 8.18 -26.21 2.14
N ASP A 192 8.50 -26.04 3.43
CA ASP A 192 8.67 -27.14 4.36
C ASP A 192 7.36 -27.91 4.56
N SER A 193 6.24 -27.21 4.72
CA SER A 193 4.89 -27.81 4.79
C SER A 193 4.51 -28.57 3.50
N LEU A 194 4.88 -28.06 2.33
CA LEU A 194 4.66 -28.73 1.04
C LEU A 194 5.53 -29.99 0.93
N SER A 195 6.79 -29.94 1.39
CA SER A 195 7.70 -31.07 1.41
C SER A 195 7.15 -32.25 2.24
N GLU A 196 6.54 -31.96 3.40
CA GLU A 196 5.92 -32.97 4.27
C GLU A 196 4.74 -33.68 3.59
N THR A 197 4.02 -33.00 2.72
CA THR A 197 2.88 -33.57 1.96
C THR A 197 3.28 -34.18 0.62
N GLY A 198 4.58 -34.10 0.25
CA GLY A 198 5.08 -34.53 -1.06
C GLY A 198 4.67 -33.61 -2.21
N ALA A 199 4.23 -32.39 -1.92
CA ALA A 199 3.91 -31.39 -2.91
C ALA A 199 5.15 -30.52 -3.23
N MET A 200 5.16 -29.88 -4.41
CA MET A 200 6.27 -29.05 -4.89
C MET A 200 5.83 -27.59 -5.01
N LEU A 201 6.74 -26.69 -4.61
CA LEU A 201 6.60 -25.26 -4.82
C LEU A 201 7.34 -24.86 -6.10
N LEU A 202 6.63 -24.22 -7.02
CA LEU A 202 7.21 -23.71 -8.26
C LEU A 202 7.09 -22.18 -8.26
N LEU A 203 8.21 -21.51 -8.49
CA LEU A 203 8.25 -20.05 -8.60
C LEU A 203 8.50 -19.67 -10.07
N SER A 204 7.58 -18.93 -10.67
CA SER A 204 7.72 -18.45 -12.04
C SER A 204 7.93 -16.93 -12.07
N ASN A 205 8.53 -16.45 -13.15
CA ASN A 205 8.76 -15.02 -13.39
C ASN A 205 9.55 -14.32 -12.26
N VAL A 206 10.52 -15.01 -11.65
CA VAL A 206 11.38 -14.43 -10.60
C VAL A 206 12.34 -13.42 -11.25
N ARG A 207 12.05 -12.13 -11.07
CA ARG A 207 12.82 -11.05 -11.68
C ARG A 207 14.14 -10.82 -10.97
N GLU A 208 15.18 -10.54 -11.75
CA GLU A 208 16.47 -10.13 -11.21
C GLU A 208 16.44 -8.70 -10.65
N ASN A 209 15.59 -7.82 -11.23
CA ASN A 209 15.47 -6.44 -10.80
C ASN A 209 14.02 -6.11 -10.45
N LEU A 210 13.77 -5.92 -9.15
CA LEU A 210 12.51 -5.39 -8.63
C LEU A 210 12.49 -3.86 -8.75
N PRO A 211 11.29 -3.22 -8.72
CA PRO A 211 11.17 -1.76 -8.74
C PRO A 211 11.93 -1.04 -7.63
N ASN A 212 12.18 -1.71 -6.51
CA ASN A 212 12.99 -1.20 -5.38
C ASN A 212 14.51 -1.38 -5.57
N GLY A 213 14.98 -1.83 -6.74
CA GLY A 213 16.38 -2.06 -7.06
C GLY A 213 17.00 -3.33 -6.49
N ARG A 214 16.23 -4.18 -5.79
CA ARG A 214 16.74 -5.46 -5.26
C ARG A 214 16.65 -6.56 -6.31
N ASN A 215 17.66 -7.44 -6.33
CA ASN A 215 17.62 -8.67 -7.09
C ASN A 215 16.81 -9.71 -6.29
N LEU A 216 15.59 -10.04 -6.77
CA LEU A 216 14.70 -10.98 -6.08
C LEU A 216 15.30 -12.38 -6.04
N ARG A 217 15.90 -12.84 -7.13
CA ARG A 217 16.50 -14.17 -7.20
C ARG A 217 17.61 -14.33 -6.19
N ALA A 218 18.57 -13.38 -6.18
CA ALA A 218 19.66 -13.39 -5.21
C ALA A 218 19.15 -13.30 -3.75
N PHE A 219 18.09 -12.55 -3.52
CA PHE A 219 17.47 -12.43 -2.20
C PHE A 219 16.84 -13.76 -1.74
N LEU A 220 16.10 -14.45 -2.61
CA LEU A 220 15.49 -15.75 -2.31
C LEU A 220 16.57 -16.83 -2.07
N ASP A 221 17.67 -16.78 -2.83
CA ASP A 221 18.84 -17.66 -2.61
C ASP A 221 19.50 -17.39 -1.24
N GLN A 222 19.75 -16.12 -0.90
CA GLN A 222 20.34 -15.73 0.39
C GLN A 222 19.48 -16.08 1.59
N THR A 223 18.16 -16.06 1.43
CA THR A 223 17.21 -16.40 2.50
C THR A 223 16.86 -17.88 2.57
N GLY A 224 17.49 -18.70 1.74
CA GLY A 224 17.35 -20.16 1.75
C GLY A 224 16.07 -20.70 1.13
N VAL A 225 15.27 -19.86 0.48
CA VAL A 225 13.99 -20.31 -0.15
C VAL A 225 14.26 -21.30 -1.27
N THR A 226 15.39 -21.15 -1.96
CA THR A 226 15.78 -21.95 -3.12
C THR A 226 16.80 -23.05 -2.80
N GLU A 227 17.27 -23.17 -1.56
CA GLU A 227 18.34 -24.13 -1.19
C GLU A 227 17.97 -25.60 -1.39
N LYS A 228 16.70 -25.96 -1.22
CA LYS A 228 16.22 -27.34 -1.41
C LYS A 228 15.67 -27.53 -2.83
N HIS A 229 16.54 -27.79 -3.79
CA HIS A 229 16.20 -27.97 -5.21
C HIS A 229 15.16 -29.07 -5.48
N ASP A 230 14.99 -30.04 -4.60
CA ASP A 230 14.04 -31.14 -4.79
C ASP A 230 12.57 -30.71 -4.55
N THR A 231 12.34 -29.66 -3.77
CA THR A 231 10.98 -29.19 -3.40
C THR A 231 10.63 -27.82 -3.97
N VAL A 232 11.63 -27.04 -4.42
CA VAL A 232 11.43 -25.74 -5.05
C VAL A 232 12.11 -25.70 -6.40
N ARG A 233 11.39 -25.29 -7.44
CA ARG A 233 11.94 -25.06 -8.78
C ARG A 233 11.61 -23.66 -9.26
N LEU A 234 12.57 -23.05 -9.93
CA LEU A 234 12.44 -21.74 -10.55
C LEU A 234 12.22 -21.91 -12.05
N PHE A 235 11.22 -21.21 -12.58
CA PHE A 235 10.93 -21.15 -14.00
C PHE A 235 11.02 -19.70 -14.49
N PRO A 236 11.58 -19.45 -15.69
CA PRO A 236 11.68 -18.09 -16.22
C PRO A 236 10.32 -17.51 -16.56
N GLU A 237 9.39 -18.35 -16.99
CA GLU A 237 8.04 -17.96 -17.40
C GLU A 237 7.00 -18.96 -16.87
N LEU A 238 5.72 -18.55 -16.88
CA LEU A 238 4.60 -19.37 -16.42
C LEU A 238 4.05 -20.29 -17.52
N ASP A 239 4.37 -20.01 -18.79
CA ASP A 239 3.84 -20.71 -19.98
C ASP A 239 4.46 -22.08 -20.22
#